data_ad97a7e0af17a98a9c9b20e030bd7831
#
_entry.id   ad97a7e0af17a98a9c9b20e030bd7831
#
_cell.length_a   1.000
_cell.length_b   1.000
_cell.length_c   1.000
_cell.angle_alpha   90.00
_cell.angle_beta   90.00
_cell.angle_gamma   90.00
#
_symmetry.space_group_name_H-M   'P 1'
#
loop_
_entity.id
_entity.type
_entity.pdbx_description
1 polymer ?
#
loop_
_entity_poly.entity_id
_entity_poly.type
_entity_poly.pdbx_seq_one_letter_code
_entity_poly.pdbx_strand_id
1 'polypeptide(L)'
;MILKYIFDRVVALIGLLFLWPALLIVAILVKLKMPGGPAFFVQKRVGKGGKLFDCHKFRTMTVAPEPPKGERKDSSWSTVSVAGDSRITPLGATLRHYKLDELPGLWDVLIGNMSFVGPRPDVPGYADKLVGDDRDVLKLRPGITGPATLKYRLEDEYLANARKLAYGLPLTAYGVTKEELEKMSDQEVAVWYNDNVIYPDKVRLNCYYYRHYSFVKDIQMILCTVFGKKMKYAGEVI
;
A
#
# COMPACT_ATOMS: atom_id res chain seq x y z
N MET A 1 -19.46 -9.61 8.64
CA MET A 1 -18.90 -8.53 7.74
C MET A 1 -19.91 -7.47 7.28
N ILE A 2 -21.22 -7.71 7.32
CA ILE A 2 -22.22 -6.70 6.91
C ILE A 2 -22.10 -5.42 7.76
N LEU A 3 -22.07 -5.56 9.09
CA LEU A 3 -21.90 -4.42 10.02
C LEU A 3 -20.64 -3.59 9.70
N LYS A 4 -19.53 -4.26 9.40
CA LYS A 4 -18.29 -3.61 8.96
C LYS A 4 -18.51 -2.71 7.74
N TYR A 5 -19.16 -3.24 6.70
CA TYR A 5 -19.34 -2.48 5.46
C TYR A 5 -20.34 -1.33 5.57
N ILE A 6 -21.30 -1.42 6.50
CA ILE A 6 -22.17 -0.29 6.86
C ILE A 6 -21.36 0.76 7.60
N PHE A 7 -20.61 0.37 8.62
CA PHE A 7 -19.71 1.24 9.39
C PHE A 7 -18.73 1.95 8.46
N ASP A 8 -18.05 1.22 7.57
CA ASP A 8 -17.11 1.77 6.60
C ASP A 8 -17.74 2.93 5.81
N ARG A 9 -18.93 2.74 5.23
CA ARG A 9 -19.60 3.76 4.42
C ARG A 9 -20.04 4.97 5.22
N VAL A 10 -20.61 4.74 6.41
CA VAL A 10 -21.06 5.82 7.28
C VAL A 10 -19.87 6.68 7.73
N VAL A 11 -18.80 6.04 8.20
CA VAL A 11 -17.62 6.76 8.66
C VAL A 11 -16.89 7.44 7.51
N ALA A 12 -16.81 6.81 6.33
CA ALA A 12 -16.23 7.43 5.14
C ALA A 12 -17.02 8.66 4.68
N LEU A 13 -18.36 8.60 4.71
CA LEU A 13 -19.22 9.75 4.38
C LEU A 13 -18.98 10.90 5.37
N ILE A 14 -19.02 10.62 6.67
CA ILE A 14 -18.74 11.61 7.72
C ILE A 14 -17.33 12.18 7.53
N GLY A 15 -16.34 11.33 7.32
CA GLY A 15 -14.95 11.76 7.08
C GLY A 15 -14.83 12.70 5.89
N LEU A 16 -15.47 12.39 4.76
CA LEU A 16 -15.48 13.25 3.57
C LEU A 16 -16.17 14.59 3.82
N LEU A 17 -17.31 14.59 4.55
CA LEU A 17 -18.02 15.81 4.89
C LEU A 17 -17.20 16.75 5.80
N PHE A 18 -16.34 16.21 6.67
CA PHE A 18 -15.45 17.01 7.51
C PHE A 18 -14.14 17.38 6.80
N LEU A 19 -13.58 16.49 6.02
CA LEU A 19 -12.24 16.67 5.42
C LEU A 19 -12.27 17.36 4.06
N TRP A 20 -13.45 17.57 3.43
CA TRP A 20 -13.50 18.16 2.09
C TRP A 20 -12.76 19.51 1.95
N PRO A 21 -12.72 20.44 2.96
CA PRO A 21 -11.96 21.67 2.79
C PRO A 21 -10.45 21.39 2.75
N ALA A 22 -9.97 20.46 3.59
CA ALA A 22 -8.57 20.05 3.59
C ALA A 22 -8.20 19.33 2.27
N LEU A 23 -9.07 18.45 1.78
CA LEU A 23 -8.88 17.77 0.47
C LEU A 23 -8.79 18.80 -0.67
N LEU A 24 -9.64 19.83 -0.64
CA LEU A 24 -9.61 20.91 -1.64
C LEU A 24 -8.30 21.70 -1.57
N ILE A 25 -7.86 22.09 -0.36
CA ILE A 25 -6.59 22.79 -0.16
C ILE A 25 -5.42 21.96 -0.70
N VAL A 26 -5.35 20.66 -0.36
CA VAL A 26 -4.30 19.76 -0.87
C VAL A 26 -4.37 19.64 -2.40
N ALA A 27 -5.57 19.52 -2.97
CA ALA A 27 -5.73 19.46 -4.42
C ALA A 27 -5.20 20.72 -5.12
N ILE A 28 -5.50 21.91 -4.55
CA ILE A 28 -5.00 23.20 -5.06
C ILE A 28 -3.48 23.26 -4.92
N LEU A 29 -2.91 22.89 -3.77
CA LEU A 29 -1.47 22.87 -3.55
C LEU A 29 -0.74 21.95 -4.53
N VAL A 30 -1.29 20.74 -4.79
CA VAL A 30 -0.75 19.83 -5.80
C VAL A 30 -0.77 20.47 -7.19
N LYS A 31 -1.86 21.13 -7.56
CA LYS A 31 -1.95 21.82 -8.86
C LYS A 31 -0.94 22.96 -8.99
N LEU A 32 -0.77 23.78 -7.96
CA LEU A 32 0.12 24.95 -7.98
C LEU A 32 1.60 24.58 -7.88
N LYS A 33 1.94 23.62 -6.99
CA LYS A 33 3.34 23.24 -6.71
C LYS A 33 3.86 22.14 -7.64
N MET A 34 2.97 21.45 -8.32
CA MET A 34 3.29 20.33 -9.22
C MET A 34 2.52 20.52 -10.56
N PRO A 35 2.86 21.55 -11.35
CA PRO A 35 2.19 21.79 -12.64
C PRO A 35 2.38 20.60 -13.61
N GLY A 36 1.65 20.60 -14.71
CA GLY A 36 1.79 19.58 -15.76
C GLY A 36 1.05 18.27 -15.54
N GLY A 37 0.13 18.19 -14.54
CA GLY A 37 -0.66 16.98 -14.35
C GLY A 37 -1.91 17.16 -13.47
N PRO A 38 -2.73 16.12 -13.30
CA PRO A 38 -3.91 16.16 -12.46
C PRO A 38 -3.53 16.23 -10.97
N ALA A 39 -4.45 16.73 -10.11
CA ALA A 39 -4.25 16.70 -8.66
C ALA A 39 -4.34 15.28 -8.09
N PHE A 40 -5.20 14.47 -8.67
CA PHE A 40 -5.38 13.08 -8.27
C PHE A 40 -4.60 12.16 -9.19
N PHE A 41 -4.05 11.12 -8.59
CA PHE A 41 -3.46 9.98 -9.27
C PHE A 41 -4.42 8.79 -9.10
N VAL A 42 -4.79 8.18 -10.23
CA VAL A 42 -5.68 7.02 -10.26
C VAL A 42 -4.91 5.84 -10.80
N GLN A 43 -4.92 4.73 -10.07
CA GLN A 43 -4.20 3.52 -10.45
C GLN A 43 -5.09 2.29 -10.30
N LYS A 44 -5.05 1.40 -11.29
CA LYS A 44 -5.69 0.09 -11.19
C LYS A 44 -5.04 -0.73 -10.09
N ARG A 45 -5.85 -1.24 -9.18
CA ARG A 45 -5.45 -2.09 -8.06
C ARG A 45 -6.32 -3.33 -8.00
N VAL A 46 -5.76 -4.39 -7.42
CA VAL A 46 -6.49 -5.64 -7.19
C VAL A 46 -7.44 -5.46 -6.01
N GLY A 47 -8.72 -5.68 -6.25
CA GLY A 47 -9.79 -5.59 -5.27
C GLY A 47 -10.35 -6.96 -4.88
N LYS A 48 -11.50 -6.93 -4.21
CA LYS A 48 -12.20 -8.14 -3.79
C LYS A 48 -12.52 -9.06 -4.98
N GLY A 49 -12.24 -10.34 -4.80
CA GLY A 49 -12.43 -11.36 -5.84
C GLY A 49 -11.43 -11.28 -7.00
N GLY A 50 -10.34 -10.52 -6.85
CA GLY A 50 -9.35 -10.30 -7.90
C GLY A 50 -9.78 -9.27 -8.96
N LYS A 51 -10.92 -8.60 -8.79
CA LYS A 51 -11.42 -7.59 -9.72
C LYS A 51 -10.60 -6.30 -9.58
N LEU A 52 -10.17 -5.75 -10.71
CA LEU A 52 -9.48 -4.47 -10.71
C LEU A 52 -10.44 -3.32 -10.44
N PHE A 53 -10.01 -2.36 -9.62
CA PHE A 53 -10.71 -1.11 -9.37
C PHE A 53 -9.77 0.08 -9.50
N ASP A 54 -10.33 1.27 -9.65
CA ASP A 54 -9.59 2.53 -9.66
C ASP A 54 -9.38 2.98 -8.22
N CYS A 55 -8.11 3.02 -7.79
CA CYS A 55 -7.70 3.50 -6.47
C CYS A 55 -7.24 4.95 -6.59
N HIS A 56 -7.83 5.83 -5.79
CA HIS A 56 -7.61 7.27 -5.85
C HIS A 56 -6.64 7.74 -4.77
N LYS A 57 -5.65 8.54 -5.18
CA LYS A 57 -4.67 9.19 -4.29
C LYS A 57 -4.40 10.62 -4.76
N PHE A 58 -3.82 11.45 -3.90
CA PHE A 58 -3.17 12.65 -4.40
C PHE A 58 -1.90 12.31 -5.14
N ARG A 59 -1.60 13.05 -6.19
CA ARG A 59 -0.36 12.92 -6.92
C ARG A 59 0.80 13.43 -6.07
N THR A 60 1.84 12.59 -5.89
CA THR A 60 3.04 12.88 -5.10
C THR A 60 4.32 12.87 -5.92
N MET A 61 4.24 12.43 -7.18
CA MET A 61 5.36 12.28 -8.08
C MET A 61 5.21 13.16 -9.32
N THR A 62 6.33 13.46 -9.97
CA THR A 62 6.34 14.07 -11.29
C THR A 62 5.65 13.17 -12.30
N VAL A 63 4.98 13.78 -13.29
CA VAL A 63 4.41 13.03 -14.41
C VAL A 63 5.55 12.78 -15.40
N ALA A 64 5.79 11.51 -15.72
CA ALA A 64 6.71 11.18 -16.80
C ALA A 64 6.20 11.75 -18.12
N PRO A 65 7.09 12.23 -19.01
CA PRO A 65 6.73 12.48 -20.39
C PRO A 65 6.11 11.21 -20.99
N GLU A 66 5.03 11.35 -21.75
CA GLU A 66 4.52 10.20 -22.50
C GLU A 66 5.61 9.71 -23.45
N PRO A 67 5.91 8.39 -23.47
CA PRO A 67 6.84 7.85 -24.44
C PRO A 67 6.32 8.13 -25.85
N PRO A 68 7.19 8.34 -26.85
CA PRO A 68 6.80 8.49 -28.24
C PRO A 68 5.84 7.38 -28.66
N LYS A 69 4.85 7.71 -29.50
CA LYS A 69 3.89 6.72 -30.01
C LYS A 69 4.64 5.56 -30.67
N GLY A 70 4.54 4.37 -30.09
CA GLY A 70 5.17 3.15 -30.58
C GLY A 70 6.28 2.56 -29.68
N GLU A 71 6.79 3.31 -28.71
CA GLU A 71 7.71 2.76 -27.73
C GLU A 71 6.93 2.16 -26.55
N ARG A 72 7.31 0.92 -26.16
CA ARG A 72 6.77 0.32 -24.95
C ARG A 72 7.22 1.17 -23.76
N LYS A 73 6.32 1.43 -22.81
CA LYS A 73 6.71 1.98 -21.49
C LYS A 73 7.82 1.10 -20.96
N ASP A 74 9.00 1.71 -20.86
CA ASP A 74 10.17 1.01 -20.39
C ASP A 74 9.88 0.43 -19.02
N SER A 75 10.21 -0.84 -18.82
CA SER A 75 10.01 -1.57 -17.56
C SER A 75 10.86 -1.01 -16.40
N SER A 76 11.72 0.00 -16.69
CA SER A 76 12.52 0.72 -15.70
C SER A 76 11.72 1.52 -14.67
N TRP A 77 10.42 1.73 -14.89
CA TRP A 77 9.52 2.35 -13.92
C TRP A 77 9.05 1.29 -12.92
N SER A 78 9.94 0.98 -11.97
CA SER A 78 9.63 0.09 -10.85
C SER A 78 8.28 0.45 -10.23
N THR A 79 7.40 -0.53 -10.10
CA THR A 79 6.13 -0.44 -9.39
C THR A 79 6.35 -0.27 -7.88
N VAL A 80 7.54 -0.60 -7.40
CA VAL A 80 7.98 -0.47 -6.00
C VAL A 80 8.72 0.86 -5.87
N SER A 81 8.21 1.76 -5.04
CA SER A 81 8.82 3.05 -4.71
C SER A 81 9.68 2.87 -3.46
N VAL A 82 10.94 3.22 -3.53
CA VAL A 82 11.88 3.22 -2.38
C VAL A 82 12.06 4.63 -1.83
N ALA A 83 12.47 4.73 -0.57
CA ALA A 83 12.85 6.01 0.01
C ALA A 83 13.96 6.66 -0.82
N GLY A 84 13.81 7.94 -1.17
CA GLY A 84 14.75 8.67 -2.02
C GLY A 84 14.48 8.58 -3.52
N ASP A 85 13.36 8.00 -3.95
CA ASP A 85 12.95 7.98 -5.36
C ASP A 85 12.88 9.42 -5.91
N SER A 86 13.71 9.73 -6.91
CA SER A 86 13.86 11.09 -7.50
C SER A 86 12.59 11.64 -8.14
N ARG A 87 11.61 10.78 -8.40
CA ARG A 87 10.30 11.18 -8.92
C ARG A 87 9.42 11.86 -7.87
N ILE A 88 9.71 11.63 -6.57
CA ILE A 88 8.92 12.19 -5.47
C ILE A 88 9.24 13.68 -5.34
N THR A 89 8.21 14.51 -5.45
CA THR A 89 8.38 15.97 -5.27
C THR A 89 8.48 16.33 -3.79
N PRO A 90 9.04 17.51 -3.41
CA PRO A 90 9.10 17.94 -2.02
C PRO A 90 7.71 17.98 -1.34
N LEU A 91 6.69 18.50 -2.04
CA LEU A 91 5.30 18.44 -1.55
C LEU A 91 4.82 17.00 -1.44
N GLY A 92 5.13 16.17 -2.45
CA GLY A 92 4.78 14.76 -2.45
C GLY A 92 5.39 13.99 -1.28
N ALA A 93 6.64 14.27 -0.92
CA ALA A 93 7.30 13.69 0.24
C ALA A 93 6.57 14.06 1.54
N THR A 94 6.16 15.32 1.69
CA THR A 94 5.37 15.79 2.84
C THR A 94 4.02 15.07 2.90
N LEU A 95 3.29 14.99 1.78
CA LEU A 95 2.00 14.29 1.72
C LEU A 95 2.13 12.81 2.11
N ARG A 96 3.15 12.13 1.62
CA ARG A 96 3.44 10.70 1.94
C ARG A 96 3.82 10.51 3.40
N HIS A 97 4.67 11.40 3.95
CA HIS A 97 5.09 11.34 5.35
C HIS A 97 3.88 11.37 6.30
N TYR A 98 2.93 12.28 6.05
CA TYR A 98 1.70 12.40 6.84
C TYR A 98 0.55 11.52 6.35
N LYS A 99 0.75 10.67 5.34
CA LYS A 99 -0.28 9.83 4.70
C LYS A 99 -1.49 10.59 4.16
N LEU A 100 -1.32 11.88 3.89
CA LEU A 100 -2.38 12.74 3.34
C LEU A 100 -2.70 12.38 1.89
N ASP A 101 -1.74 11.81 1.18
CA ASP A 101 -1.91 11.36 -0.20
C ASP A 101 -2.95 10.23 -0.35
N GLU A 102 -3.21 9.48 0.70
CA GLU A 102 -4.18 8.37 0.71
C GLU A 102 -5.59 8.80 1.14
N LEU A 103 -5.80 10.05 1.58
CA LEU A 103 -7.12 10.54 1.99
C LEU A 103 -8.22 10.43 0.91
N PRO A 104 -7.95 10.62 -0.40
CA PRO A 104 -8.96 10.35 -1.43
C PRO A 104 -9.50 8.92 -1.44
N GLY A 105 -8.76 7.95 -0.87
CA GLY A 105 -9.22 6.58 -0.66
C GLY A 105 -10.50 6.47 0.20
N LEU A 106 -10.87 7.51 0.97
CA LEU A 106 -12.18 7.57 1.64
C LEU A 106 -13.34 7.50 0.63
N TRP A 107 -13.16 8.05 -0.57
CA TRP A 107 -14.11 7.90 -1.66
C TRP A 107 -14.25 6.43 -2.08
N ASP A 108 -13.12 5.71 -2.20
CA ASP A 108 -13.12 4.29 -2.56
C ASP A 108 -13.79 3.42 -1.49
N VAL A 109 -13.69 3.83 -0.21
CA VAL A 109 -14.40 3.18 0.90
C VAL A 109 -15.91 3.47 0.79
N LEU A 110 -16.31 4.72 0.53
CA LEU A 110 -17.70 5.13 0.43
C LEU A 110 -18.44 4.38 -0.68
N ILE A 111 -17.84 4.29 -1.87
CA ILE A 111 -18.43 3.57 -3.01
C ILE A 111 -18.32 2.03 -2.86
N GLY A 112 -17.53 1.55 -1.89
CA GLY A 112 -17.43 0.14 -1.51
C GLY A 112 -16.39 -0.67 -2.28
N ASN A 113 -15.47 -0.04 -2.98
CA ASN A 113 -14.28 -0.68 -3.55
C ASN A 113 -13.27 -1.06 -2.47
N MET A 114 -13.17 -0.22 -1.43
CA MET A 114 -12.29 -0.41 -0.28
C MET A 114 -13.06 -0.53 1.04
N SER A 115 -12.33 -0.72 2.11
CA SER A 115 -12.75 -0.75 3.51
C SER A 115 -11.74 0.05 4.35
N PHE A 116 -12.06 0.43 5.59
CA PHE A 116 -11.04 0.99 6.48
C PHE A 116 -9.98 -0.05 6.82
N VAL A 117 -10.40 -1.29 7.13
CA VAL A 117 -9.47 -2.37 7.51
C VAL A 117 -9.55 -3.51 6.50
N GLY A 118 -8.40 -3.89 5.98
CA GLY A 118 -8.24 -4.96 4.99
C GLY A 118 -6.80 -5.05 4.47
N PRO A 119 -6.52 -5.98 3.55
CA PRO A 119 -5.24 -6.04 2.86
C PRO A 119 -4.99 -4.75 2.08
N ARG A 120 -3.74 -4.28 2.05
CA ARG A 120 -3.39 -3.13 1.20
C ARG A 120 -3.67 -3.47 -0.26
N PRO A 121 -4.27 -2.55 -1.05
CA PRO A 121 -4.56 -2.83 -2.45
C PRO A 121 -3.27 -2.98 -3.26
N ASP A 122 -2.99 -4.19 -3.73
CA ASP A 122 -1.81 -4.49 -4.53
C ASP A 122 -1.97 -4.03 -5.98
N VAL A 123 -0.84 -3.74 -6.64
CA VAL A 123 -0.80 -3.63 -8.09
C VAL A 123 -1.04 -5.00 -8.74
N PRO A 124 -1.56 -5.07 -9.97
CA PRO A 124 -1.64 -6.34 -10.70
C PRO A 124 -0.28 -7.04 -10.78
N GLY A 125 -0.29 -8.35 -10.62
CA GLY A 125 0.92 -9.17 -10.62
C GLY A 125 1.32 -9.73 -9.26
N TYR A 126 0.60 -9.36 -8.19
CA TYR A 126 0.80 -9.86 -6.82
C TYR A 126 -0.42 -10.66 -6.33
N ALA A 127 -1.41 -10.00 -5.72
CA ALA A 127 -2.56 -10.68 -5.13
C ALA A 127 -3.38 -11.50 -6.15
N ASP A 128 -3.45 -11.07 -7.40
CA ASP A 128 -4.12 -11.78 -8.49
C ASP A 128 -3.43 -13.10 -8.87
N LYS A 129 -2.15 -13.27 -8.55
CA LYS A 129 -1.38 -14.50 -8.77
C LYS A 129 -1.40 -15.48 -7.58
N LEU A 130 -1.96 -15.10 -6.45
CA LEU A 130 -2.07 -15.97 -5.28
C LEU A 130 -2.88 -17.24 -5.61
N VAL A 131 -2.43 -18.38 -5.08
CA VAL A 131 -3.03 -19.69 -5.30
C VAL A 131 -3.40 -20.35 -3.96
N GLY A 132 -4.22 -21.38 -4.01
CA GLY A 132 -4.60 -22.17 -2.84
C GLY A 132 -5.21 -21.30 -1.74
N ASP A 133 -4.82 -21.54 -0.50
CA ASP A 133 -5.32 -20.87 0.70
C ASP A 133 -4.94 -19.38 0.79
N ASP A 134 -3.88 -18.96 0.11
CA ASP A 134 -3.46 -17.56 0.09
C ASP A 134 -4.46 -16.67 -0.65
N ARG A 135 -5.30 -17.24 -1.52
CA ARG A 135 -6.41 -16.52 -2.15
C ARG A 135 -7.48 -16.04 -1.17
N ASP A 136 -7.44 -16.46 0.08
CA ASP A 136 -8.32 -15.93 1.12
C ASP A 136 -8.22 -14.41 1.26
N VAL A 137 -7.05 -13.83 0.97
CA VAL A 137 -6.84 -12.38 0.89
C VAL A 137 -7.85 -11.72 -0.05
N LEU A 138 -8.15 -12.36 -1.19
CA LEU A 138 -9.07 -11.82 -2.21
C LEU A 138 -10.54 -11.86 -1.79
N LYS A 139 -10.91 -12.56 -0.72
CA LYS A 139 -12.28 -12.56 -0.18
C LYS A 139 -12.60 -11.26 0.58
N LEU A 140 -11.57 -10.47 0.91
CA LEU A 140 -11.68 -9.18 1.58
C LEU A 140 -11.76 -8.02 0.58
N ARG A 141 -12.35 -6.88 1.01
CA ARG A 141 -12.09 -5.61 0.34
C ARG A 141 -10.73 -5.10 0.78
N PRO A 142 -9.94 -4.50 -0.12
CA PRO A 142 -8.71 -3.81 0.26
C PRO A 142 -8.98 -2.74 1.32
N GLY A 143 -7.99 -2.52 2.20
CA GLY A 143 -8.11 -1.59 3.31
C GLY A 143 -7.19 -0.37 3.18
N ILE A 144 -7.58 0.73 3.84
CA ILE A 144 -6.70 1.87 4.11
C ILE A 144 -5.65 1.45 5.14
N THR A 145 -6.06 0.68 6.13
CA THR A 145 -5.18 0.05 7.13
C THR A 145 -5.49 -1.45 7.25
N GLY A 146 -4.68 -2.16 8.00
CA GLY A 146 -4.85 -3.58 8.27
C GLY A 146 -3.64 -4.15 9.00
N PRO A 147 -3.64 -5.45 9.34
CA PRO A 147 -2.57 -6.04 10.11
C PRO A 147 -1.20 -5.93 9.41
N ALA A 148 -1.16 -6.21 8.12
CA ALA A 148 0.06 -6.06 7.33
C ALA A 148 0.51 -4.59 7.22
N THR A 149 -0.43 -3.64 7.07
CA THR A 149 -0.12 -2.20 7.02
C THR A 149 0.44 -1.68 8.34
N LEU A 150 -0.06 -2.18 9.48
CA LEU A 150 0.46 -1.81 10.80
C LEU A 150 1.88 -2.34 11.00
N LYS A 151 2.13 -3.62 10.68
CA LYS A 151 3.46 -4.24 10.82
C LYS A 151 4.49 -3.57 9.93
N TYR A 152 4.15 -3.33 8.68
CA TYR A 152 5.04 -2.75 7.66
C TYR A 152 4.77 -1.26 7.43
N ARG A 153 4.45 -0.51 8.51
CA ARG A 153 4.19 0.93 8.42
C ARG A 153 5.35 1.72 7.81
N LEU A 154 6.58 1.29 8.09
CA LEU A 154 7.83 1.87 7.60
C LEU A 154 8.43 1.02 6.48
N GLU A 155 7.59 0.46 5.60
CA GLU A 155 8.03 -0.42 4.50
C GLU A 155 9.13 0.21 3.65
N ASP A 156 9.03 1.51 3.35
CA ASP A 156 10.03 2.23 2.58
C ASP A 156 11.42 2.18 3.28
N GLU A 157 11.47 2.19 4.62
CA GLU A 157 12.72 2.06 5.39
C GLU A 157 13.23 0.61 5.39
N TYR A 158 12.35 -0.39 5.47
CA TYR A 158 12.75 -1.79 5.33
C TYR A 158 13.37 -2.04 3.95
N LEU A 159 12.75 -1.53 2.90
CA LEU A 159 13.24 -1.69 1.53
C LEU A 159 14.55 -0.92 1.29
N ALA A 160 14.71 0.28 1.84
CA ALA A 160 15.96 1.03 1.77
C ALA A 160 17.13 0.31 2.50
N ASN A 161 16.82 -0.48 3.52
CA ASN A 161 17.80 -1.27 4.28
C ASN A 161 17.78 -2.77 3.92
N ALA A 162 17.14 -3.14 2.81
CA ALA A 162 16.89 -4.53 2.44
C ALA A 162 18.17 -5.38 2.40
N ARG A 163 19.26 -4.86 1.83
CA ARG A 163 20.55 -5.56 1.77
C ARG A 163 21.10 -5.91 3.16
N LYS A 164 21.06 -4.95 4.09
CA LYS A 164 21.51 -5.17 5.48
C LYS A 164 20.63 -6.20 6.18
N LEU A 165 19.33 -6.11 5.99
CA LEU A 165 18.36 -7.02 6.60
C LEU A 165 18.45 -8.43 6.02
N ALA A 166 18.67 -8.54 4.72
CA ALA A 166 18.84 -9.83 4.03
C ALA A 166 20.05 -10.61 4.56
N TYR A 167 21.17 -9.96 4.89
CA TYR A 167 22.32 -10.63 5.49
C TYR A 167 22.06 -11.27 6.86
N GLY A 168 20.99 -10.86 7.55
CA GLY A 168 20.55 -11.49 8.79
C GLY A 168 19.67 -12.73 8.60
N LEU A 169 19.34 -13.09 7.34
CA LEU A 169 18.47 -14.21 7.02
C LEU A 169 19.28 -15.46 6.61
N PRO A 170 18.70 -16.66 6.77
CA PRO A 170 19.26 -17.89 6.18
C PRO A 170 19.01 -17.87 4.66
N LEU A 171 19.86 -17.15 3.91
CA LEU A 171 19.68 -16.86 2.47
C LEU A 171 19.42 -18.13 1.64
N THR A 172 20.09 -19.24 1.97
CA THR A 172 19.90 -20.52 1.28
C THR A 172 18.46 -21.05 1.36
N ALA A 173 17.74 -20.74 2.45
CA ALA A 173 16.33 -21.11 2.58
C ALA A 173 15.43 -20.32 1.61
N TYR A 174 15.92 -19.18 1.08
CA TYR A 174 15.26 -18.36 0.08
C TYR A 174 15.81 -18.58 -1.33
N GLY A 175 16.66 -19.61 -1.53
CA GLY A 175 17.20 -19.97 -2.83
C GLY A 175 18.20 -18.96 -3.40
N VAL A 176 18.85 -18.15 -2.54
CA VAL A 176 19.86 -17.17 -2.95
C VAL A 176 21.12 -17.34 -2.09
N THR A 177 22.29 -17.14 -2.69
CA THR A 177 23.58 -17.12 -2.00
C THR A 177 24.00 -15.70 -1.66
N LYS A 178 25.01 -15.56 -0.79
CA LYS A 178 25.56 -14.25 -0.44
C LYS A 178 26.22 -13.57 -1.64
N GLU A 179 26.91 -14.36 -2.44
CA GLU A 179 27.62 -13.92 -3.65
C GLU A 179 26.64 -13.44 -4.74
N GLU A 180 25.48 -14.08 -4.86
CA GLU A 180 24.41 -13.63 -5.77
C GLU A 180 23.81 -12.33 -5.28
N LEU A 181 23.53 -12.22 -3.97
CA LEU A 181 22.98 -10.99 -3.38
C LEU A 181 23.96 -9.79 -3.54
N GLU A 182 25.27 -10.02 -3.46
CA GLU A 182 26.29 -8.99 -3.65
C GLU A 182 26.36 -8.47 -5.10
N LYS A 183 26.00 -9.29 -6.08
CA LYS A 183 25.95 -8.90 -7.50
C LYS A 183 24.69 -8.09 -7.86
N MET A 184 23.65 -8.16 -7.06
CA MET A 184 22.41 -7.40 -7.28
C MET A 184 22.61 -5.92 -6.94
N SER A 185 21.98 -5.02 -7.68
CA SER A 185 21.82 -3.63 -7.29
C SER A 185 20.94 -3.50 -6.03
N ASP A 186 20.99 -2.37 -5.34
CA ASP A 186 20.16 -2.15 -4.15
C ASP A 186 18.66 -2.20 -4.48
N GLN A 187 18.29 -1.77 -5.69
CA GLN A 187 16.91 -1.88 -6.17
C GLN A 187 16.47 -3.34 -6.37
N GLU A 188 17.33 -4.17 -6.96
CA GLU A 188 17.05 -5.60 -7.15
C GLU A 188 16.96 -6.32 -5.80
N VAL A 189 17.83 -6.00 -4.85
CA VAL A 189 17.77 -6.53 -3.48
C VAL A 189 16.48 -6.09 -2.78
N ALA A 190 16.05 -4.84 -2.93
CA ALA A 190 14.80 -4.35 -2.36
C ALA A 190 13.59 -5.09 -2.92
N VAL A 191 13.55 -5.32 -4.24
CA VAL A 191 12.49 -6.11 -4.89
C VAL A 191 12.52 -7.56 -4.41
N TRP A 192 13.70 -8.18 -4.40
CA TRP A 192 13.86 -9.55 -3.91
C TRP A 192 13.39 -9.69 -2.45
N TYR A 193 13.78 -8.74 -1.57
CA TYR A 193 13.40 -8.74 -0.17
C TYR A 193 11.89 -8.56 0.02
N ASN A 194 11.29 -7.66 -0.78
CA ASN A 194 9.84 -7.52 -0.81
C ASN A 194 9.16 -8.83 -1.18
N ASP A 195 9.56 -9.46 -2.26
CA ASP A 195 8.86 -10.61 -2.85
C ASP A 195 9.04 -11.88 -2.04
N ASN A 196 10.18 -12.06 -1.37
CA ASN A 196 10.51 -13.30 -0.65
C ASN A 196 10.31 -13.20 0.87
N VAL A 197 10.31 -11.99 1.46
CA VAL A 197 10.22 -11.82 2.90
C VAL A 197 8.98 -11.04 3.31
N ILE A 198 8.81 -9.81 2.79
CA ILE A 198 7.73 -8.93 3.22
C ILE A 198 6.38 -9.42 2.69
N TYR A 199 6.28 -9.70 1.40
CA TYR A 199 5.01 -10.03 0.76
C TYR A 199 4.40 -11.34 1.26
N PRO A 200 5.14 -12.46 1.41
CA PRO A 200 4.60 -13.67 2.01
C PRO A 200 4.06 -13.47 3.44
N ASP A 201 4.73 -12.68 4.24
CA ASP A 201 4.28 -12.38 5.59
C ASP A 201 3.02 -11.48 5.60
N LYS A 202 2.93 -10.51 4.67
CA LYS A 202 1.70 -9.72 4.45
C LYS A 202 0.52 -10.63 4.09
N VAL A 203 0.73 -11.59 3.18
CA VAL A 203 -0.29 -12.57 2.79
C VAL A 203 -0.73 -13.38 4.00
N ARG A 204 0.22 -13.94 4.78
CA ARG A 204 -0.04 -14.69 6.01
C ARG A 204 -0.91 -13.90 6.99
N LEU A 205 -0.54 -12.64 7.29
CA LEU A 205 -1.29 -11.77 8.19
C LEU A 205 -2.70 -11.46 7.68
N ASN A 206 -2.86 -11.23 6.39
CA ASN A 206 -4.15 -10.94 5.77
C ASN A 206 -5.06 -12.18 5.69
N CYS A 207 -4.50 -13.37 5.45
CA CYS A 207 -5.23 -14.63 5.55
C CYS A 207 -5.68 -14.90 6.99
N TYR A 208 -4.80 -14.67 7.98
CA TYR A 208 -5.15 -14.77 9.39
C TYR A 208 -6.30 -13.81 9.73
N TYR A 209 -6.25 -12.56 9.24
CA TYR A 209 -7.30 -11.58 9.44
C TYR A 209 -8.63 -12.03 8.86
N TYR A 210 -8.66 -12.61 7.67
CA TYR A 210 -9.88 -13.14 7.08
C TYR A 210 -10.47 -14.27 7.92
N ARG A 211 -9.63 -15.22 8.34
CA ARG A 211 -10.04 -16.44 9.07
C ARG A 211 -10.47 -16.13 10.52
N HIS A 212 -9.90 -15.09 11.14
CA HIS A 212 -10.15 -14.69 12.52
C HIS A 212 -10.75 -13.28 12.61
N TYR A 213 -11.64 -12.96 11.68
CA TYR A 213 -12.26 -11.64 11.60
C TYR A 213 -12.94 -11.24 12.92
N SER A 214 -12.71 -10.00 13.35
CA SER A 214 -13.34 -9.38 14.51
C SER A 214 -13.52 -7.88 14.29
N PHE A 215 -14.75 -7.39 14.42
CA PHE A 215 -15.03 -5.96 14.29
C PHE A 215 -14.33 -5.13 15.37
N VAL A 216 -14.20 -5.67 16.59
CA VAL A 216 -13.45 -5.00 17.67
C VAL A 216 -11.97 -4.82 17.29
N LYS A 217 -11.39 -5.83 16.64
CA LYS A 217 -10.02 -5.75 16.12
C LYS A 217 -9.89 -4.71 14.99
N ASP A 218 -10.91 -4.56 14.15
CA ASP A 218 -10.92 -3.48 13.16
C ASP A 218 -10.81 -2.11 13.82
N ILE A 219 -11.63 -1.84 14.84
CA ILE A 219 -11.58 -0.57 15.58
C ILE A 219 -10.20 -0.37 16.23
N GLN A 220 -9.63 -1.43 16.84
CA GLN A 220 -8.28 -1.35 17.42
C GLN A 220 -7.23 -1.02 16.35
N MET A 221 -7.28 -1.64 15.16
CA MET A 221 -6.35 -1.36 14.06
C MET A 221 -6.49 0.07 13.55
N ILE A 222 -7.72 0.59 13.42
CA ILE A 222 -7.97 1.98 13.05
C ILE A 222 -7.33 2.92 14.09
N LEU A 223 -7.58 2.70 15.37
CA LEU A 223 -7.01 3.53 16.45
C LEU A 223 -5.47 3.44 16.48
N CYS A 224 -4.90 2.23 16.32
CA CYS A 224 -3.45 2.06 16.23
C CYS A 224 -2.86 2.83 15.03
N THR A 225 -3.56 2.85 13.90
CA THR A 225 -3.14 3.62 12.72
C THR A 225 -3.15 5.11 12.99
N VAL A 226 -4.24 5.63 13.53
CA VAL A 226 -4.41 7.08 13.80
C VAL A 226 -3.41 7.58 14.86
N PHE A 227 -3.21 6.81 15.94
CA PHE A 227 -2.34 7.22 17.05
C PHE A 227 -0.89 6.70 16.94
N GLY A 228 -0.53 6.04 15.87
CA GLY A 228 0.82 5.49 15.70
C GLY A 228 1.19 4.38 16.69
N LYS A 229 0.20 3.69 17.25
CA LYS A 229 0.42 2.66 18.26
C LYS A 229 0.58 1.28 17.62
N LYS A 230 1.21 0.38 18.36
CA LYS A 230 1.34 -1.05 18.05
C LYS A 230 0.28 -1.85 18.80
N MET A 231 -0.03 -3.05 18.31
CA MET A 231 -0.92 -4.00 19.01
C MET A 231 -0.44 -5.43 18.85
N LYS A 232 -0.86 -6.30 19.79
CA LYS A 232 -0.66 -7.75 19.63
C LYS A 232 -1.69 -8.33 18.70
N TYR A 233 -1.24 -9.04 17.67
CA TYR A 233 -2.09 -9.69 16.68
C TYR A 233 -1.40 -10.89 16.06
N ALA A 234 -2.13 -12.00 15.82
CA ALA A 234 -1.58 -13.24 15.23
C ALA A 234 -0.32 -13.77 15.98
N GLY A 235 -0.22 -13.58 17.31
CA GLY A 235 0.91 -14.03 18.13
C GLY A 235 2.12 -13.09 18.13
N GLU A 236 2.08 -11.98 17.41
CA GLU A 236 3.18 -11.01 17.31
C GLU A 236 2.74 -9.58 17.59
N VAL A 237 3.69 -8.65 17.66
CA VAL A 237 3.44 -7.20 17.77
C VAL A 237 3.51 -6.59 16.38
N ILE A 238 2.39 -5.97 15.97
CA ILE A 238 2.23 -5.29 14.68
C ILE A 238 2.03 -3.80 14.87
#